data_147f582b752dcf0284319acf36b7aeb7
#
_entry.id   147f582b752dcf0284319acf36b7aeb7
#
_cell.length_a   1.000
_cell.length_b   1.000
_cell.length_c   1.000
_cell.angle_alpha   90.00
_cell.angle_beta   90.00
_cell.angle_gamma   90.00
#
_symmetry.space_group_name_H-M   'P 1'
#
loop_
_entity.id
_entity.type
_entity.pdbx_description
1 polymer ?
#
loop_
_entity_poly.entity_id
_entity_poly.type
_entity_poly.pdbx_seq_one_letter_code
_entity_poly.pdbx_strand_id
1 'polypeptide(L)'
;MNRVKSTQDLELKERLVAVNRVTKVTKGGRTFTFAAIVVVGNEAGIVGWGLGKAGEVTAAISKATESAKKNLIQVPVLKGPVPHEQYAKFGGARVYLQPASHGTGVKAGGAMRAVLESAGVTDILAKSKGSSNPHNLVKATIAALGEMRDARTVAQNRGVSLSTVFNG
;
A
#
# COMPACT_ATOMS: atom_id res chain seq x y z
N MET A 1 -4.86 9.86 -7.80
CA MET A 1 -4.97 9.21 -6.47
C MET A 1 -6.09 9.88 -5.68
N ASN A 2 -7.15 9.16 -5.38
CA ASN A 2 -8.24 9.65 -4.54
C ASN A 2 -7.83 9.57 -3.07
N ARG A 3 -7.51 10.72 -2.46
CA ARG A 3 -7.23 10.79 -1.02
C ARG A 3 -8.53 10.82 -0.23
N VAL A 4 -8.59 10.04 0.84
CA VAL A 4 -9.72 10.02 1.77
C VAL A 4 -9.64 11.24 2.68
N LYS A 5 -10.68 12.06 2.71
CA LYS A 5 -10.70 13.35 3.45
C LYS A 5 -11.15 13.22 4.92
N SER A 6 -11.81 12.13 5.30
CA SER A 6 -12.32 11.91 6.67
C SER A 6 -11.93 10.53 7.17
N THR A 7 -11.38 10.46 8.38
CA THR A 7 -10.92 9.23 9.06
C THR A 7 -11.73 8.89 10.30
N GLN A 8 -12.76 9.68 10.63
CA GLN A 8 -13.39 9.65 11.96
C GLN A 8 -14.20 8.40 12.27
N ASP A 9 -14.68 7.64 11.24
CA ASP A 9 -15.53 6.46 11.44
C ASP A 9 -14.94 5.18 10.83
N LEU A 10 -13.62 5.14 10.54
CA LEU A 10 -12.99 4.00 9.90
C LEU A 10 -12.28 3.11 10.93
N GLU A 11 -12.72 1.87 11.06
CA GLU A 11 -11.91 0.84 11.71
C GLU A 11 -10.67 0.55 10.87
N LEU A 12 -9.53 1.00 11.35
CA LEU A 12 -8.25 0.86 10.66
C LEU A 12 -7.38 -0.17 11.41
N LYS A 13 -6.98 -1.22 10.71
CA LYS A 13 -6.01 -2.20 11.20
C LYS A 13 -4.60 -1.75 10.84
N GLU A 14 -3.68 -1.88 11.78
CA GLU A 14 -2.28 -1.50 11.64
C GLU A 14 -1.41 -2.73 11.39
N ARG A 15 -0.52 -2.64 10.39
CA ARG A 15 0.46 -3.70 10.10
C ARG A 15 1.86 -3.11 10.06
N LEU A 16 2.71 -3.59 10.96
CA LEU A 16 4.13 -3.24 10.96
C LEU A 16 4.84 -4.01 9.84
N VAL A 17 5.49 -3.26 8.94
CA VAL A 17 6.24 -3.86 7.82
C VAL A 17 7.69 -4.08 8.17
N ALA A 18 8.35 -3.07 8.73
CA ALA A 18 9.75 -3.17 9.15
C ALA A 18 10.09 -2.13 10.23
N VAL A 19 11.02 -2.50 11.10
CA VAL A 19 11.67 -1.59 12.05
C VAL A 19 13.18 -1.70 11.85
N ASN A 20 13.83 -0.57 11.69
CA ASN A 20 15.28 -0.50 11.54
C ASN A 20 15.88 0.41 12.63
N ARG A 21 16.95 -0.04 13.27
CA ARG A 21 17.76 0.83 14.10
C ARG A 21 18.67 1.67 13.20
N VAL A 22 18.54 2.97 13.30
CA VAL A 22 19.33 3.95 12.50
C VAL A 22 20.19 4.81 13.42
N THR A 23 21.29 5.28 12.89
CA THR A 23 22.28 6.04 13.68
C THR A 23 22.56 7.37 13.01
N LYS A 24 22.60 8.44 13.82
CA LYS A 24 23.14 9.74 13.43
C LYS A 24 24.50 9.90 14.12
N VAL A 25 25.53 10.13 13.34
CA VAL A 25 26.89 10.39 13.85
C VAL A 25 27.06 11.90 14.02
N THR A 26 27.50 12.31 15.22
CA THR A 26 27.81 13.69 15.58
C THR A 26 29.23 13.76 16.14
N LYS A 27 29.77 14.96 16.37
CA LYS A 27 31.10 15.15 16.99
C LYS A 27 31.25 14.51 18.38
N GLY A 28 30.12 14.31 19.10
CA GLY A 28 30.09 13.71 20.45
C GLY A 28 29.85 12.21 20.44
N GLY A 29 29.67 11.57 19.26
CA GLY A 29 29.44 10.13 19.17
C GLY A 29 28.26 9.74 18.27
N ARG A 30 27.68 8.55 18.53
CA ARG A 30 26.61 7.96 17.75
C ARG A 30 25.28 8.03 18.52
N THR A 31 24.31 8.72 17.97
CA THR A 31 22.93 8.74 18.52
C THR A 31 22.07 7.73 17.77
N PHE A 32 21.53 6.76 18.50
CA PHE A 32 20.68 5.70 17.94
C PHE A 32 19.21 6.11 18.01
N THR A 33 18.49 5.81 16.93
CA THR A 33 17.03 5.95 16.86
C THR A 33 16.44 4.76 16.10
N PHE A 34 15.13 4.58 16.22
CA PHE A 34 14.38 3.55 15.47
C PHE A 34 13.55 4.20 14.39
N ALA A 35 13.54 3.60 13.20
CA ALA A 35 12.67 3.97 12.09
C ALA A 35 11.71 2.82 11.83
N ALA A 36 10.40 3.07 11.95
CA ALA A 36 9.35 2.12 11.67
C ALA A 36 8.58 2.53 10.41
N ILE A 37 8.25 1.55 9.56
CA ILE A 37 7.28 1.71 8.48
C ILE A 37 6.05 0.87 8.79
N VAL A 38 4.89 1.54 8.78
CA VAL A 38 3.59 0.95 9.11
C VAL A 38 2.64 1.18 7.94
N VAL A 39 1.82 0.18 7.67
CA VAL A 39 0.69 0.24 6.75
C VAL A 39 -0.59 0.17 7.56
N VAL A 40 -1.56 0.98 7.21
CA VAL A 40 -2.86 1.05 7.86
C VAL A 40 -3.93 0.87 6.80
N GLY A 41 -4.97 0.09 7.07
CA GLY A 41 -6.07 -0.10 6.14
C GLY A 41 -7.33 -0.67 6.80
N ASN A 42 -8.45 -0.59 6.10
CA ASN A 42 -9.76 -1.06 6.58
C ASN A 42 -10.19 -2.39 5.95
N GLU A 43 -9.31 -3.04 5.19
CA GLU A 43 -9.62 -4.26 4.42
C GLU A 43 -10.84 -4.11 3.48
N ALA A 44 -11.25 -2.89 3.18
CA ALA A 44 -12.39 -2.55 2.33
C ALA A 44 -12.06 -1.48 1.27
N GLY A 45 -10.84 -1.47 0.78
CA GLY A 45 -10.38 -0.57 -0.28
C GLY A 45 -9.72 0.72 0.20
N ILE A 46 -9.51 0.91 1.51
CA ILE A 46 -8.76 2.06 2.01
C ILE A 46 -7.44 1.58 2.61
N VAL A 47 -6.34 2.15 2.15
CA VAL A 47 -5.00 1.83 2.63
C VAL A 47 -4.11 3.07 2.66
N GLY A 48 -3.22 3.12 3.63
CA GLY A 48 -2.21 4.17 3.74
C GLY A 48 -0.91 3.64 4.31
N TRP A 49 0.14 4.42 4.20
CA TRP A 49 1.44 4.09 4.78
C TRP A 49 2.02 5.29 5.51
N GLY A 50 2.80 5.01 6.52
CA GLY A 50 3.51 6.04 7.27
C GLY A 50 4.89 5.59 7.71
N LEU A 51 5.74 6.57 7.90
CA LEU A 51 7.09 6.42 8.44
C LEU A 51 7.20 7.20 9.73
N GLY A 52 7.67 6.56 10.79
CA GLY A 52 7.95 7.19 12.08
C GLY A 52 9.39 6.95 12.51
N LYS A 53 9.99 7.96 13.16
CA LYS A 53 11.31 7.85 13.81
C LYS A 53 11.22 8.35 15.24
N ALA A 54 11.79 7.58 16.18
CA ALA A 54 11.85 7.94 17.60
C ALA A 54 13.03 7.25 18.30
N GLY A 55 13.28 7.62 19.55
CA GLY A 55 14.28 6.96 20.42
C GLY A 55 13.86 5.55 20.83
N GLU A 56 12.54 5.28 20.87
CA GLU A 56 11.96 4.00 21.23
C GLU A 56 11.13 3.42 20.07
N VAL A 57 11.02 2.08 20.02
CA VAL A 57 10.29 1.37 18.96
C VAL A 57 8.80 1.69 19.01
N THR A 58 8.19 1.65 20.19
CA THR A 58 6.77 1.94 20.39
C THR A 58 6.40 3.35 19.93
N ALA A 59 7.19 4.35 20.32
CA ALA A 59 7.01 5.72 19.88
C ALA A 59 7.21 5.91 18.37
N ALA A 60 8.13 5.15 17.75
CA ALA A 60 8.33 5.17 16.31
C ALA A 60 7.12 4.58 15.56
N ILE A 61 6.53 3.49 16.06
CA ILE A 61 5.32 2.88 15.50
C ILE A 61 4.14 3.83 15.60
N SER A 62 3.87 4.42 16.78
CA SER A 62 2.77 5.38 16.97
C SER A 62 2.86 6.56 16.00
N LYS A 63 4.04 7.15 15.84
CA LYS A 63 4.29 8.21 14.85
C LYS A 63 4.07 7.76 13.42
N ALA A 64 4.48 6.53 13.09
CA ALA A 64 4.27 5.97 11.76
C ALA A 64 2.77 5.77 11.47
N THR A 65 2.01 5.27 12.45
CA THR A 65 0.56 5.10 12.35
C THR A 65 -0.16 6.43 12.15
N GLU A 66 0.16 7.46 12.92
CA GLU A 66 -0.41 8.80 12.72
C GLU A 66 -0.10 9.35 11.33
N SER A 67 1.13 9.16 10.85
CA SER A 67 1.54 9.55 9.49
C SER A 67 0.76 8.76 8.43
N ALA A 68 0.52 7.47 8.65
CA ALA A 68 -0.25 6.61 7.74
C ALA A 68 -1.72 7.05 7.65
N LYS A 69 -2.34 7.40 8.77
CA LYS A 69 -3.73 7.91 8.83
C LYS A 69 -3.91 9.22 8.04
N LYS A 70 -2.86 10.02 7.90
CA LYS A 70 -2.88 11.26 7.07
C LYS A 70 -2.74 10.99 5.56
N ASN A 71 -2.25 9.82 5.18
CA ASN A 71 -1.92 9.46 3.81
C ASN A 71 -2.78 8.30 3.29
N LEU A 72 -4.06 8.26 3.63
CA LEU A 72 -5.01 7.26 3.16
C LEU A 72 -5.39 7.51 1.70
N ILE A 73 -5.39 6.44 0.91
CA ILE A 73 -5.87 6.40 -0.47
C ILE A 73 -7.01 5.40 -0.59
N GLN A 74 -7.94 5.67 -1.49
CA GLN A 74 -8.98 4.73 -1.89
C GLN A 74 -8.53 3.95 -3.12
N VAL A 75 -8.66 2.64 -3.05
CA VAL A 75 -8.26 1.66 -4.07
C VAL A 75 -9.51 0.97 -4.60
N PRO A 76 -9.66 0.77 -5.91
CA PRO A 76 -10.77 0.01 -6.47
C PRO A 76 -10.54 -1.50 -6.25
N VAL A 77 -11.06 -2.04 -5.16
CA VAL A 77 -11.06 -3.49 -4.86
C VAL A 77 -12.45 -4.04 -5.22
N LEU A 78 -12.49 -5.01 -6.13
CA LEU A 78 -13.70 -5.68 -6.59
C LEU A 78 -13.91 -6.98 -5.81
N LYS A 79 -14.49 -6.91 -4.60
CA LYS A 79 -14.87 -8.09 -3.79
C LYS A 79 -13.83 -9.24 -3.78
N GLY A 80 -12.54 -8.88 -3.71
CA GLY A 80 -11.46 -9.86 -3.68
C GLY A 80 -10.28 -9.54 -4.61
N PRO A 81 -10.38 -9.72 -5.93
CA PRO A 81 -9.29 -9.41 -6.85
C PRO A 81 -9.19 -7.92 -7.19
N VAL A 82 -8.05 -7.53 -7.74
CA VAL A 82 -7.87 -6.20 -8.35
C VAL A 82 -8.48 -6.17 -9.76
N PRO A 83 -8.89 -4.97 -10.27
CA PRO A 83 -9.62 -4.88 -11.53
C PRO A 83 -8.82 -5.25 -12.78
N HIS A 84 -7.52 -4.99 -12.79
CA HIS A 84 -6.63 -5.29 -13.91
C HIS A 84 -5.18 -5.41 -13.45
N GLU A 85 -4.32 -5.86 -14.35
CA GLU A 85 -2.88 -5.84 -14.11
C GLU A 85 -2.35 -4.40 -14.03
N GLN A 86 -1.40 -4.18 -13.15
CA GLN A 86 -0.78 -2.88 -12.98
C GLN A 86 0.71 -3.03 -12.66
N TYR A 87 1.48 -2.12 -13.24
CA TYR A 87 2.90 -2.00 -13.03
C TYR A 87 3.22 -0.63 -12.48
N ALA A 88 4.04 -0.56 -11.42
CA ALA A 88 4.50 0.71 -10.89
C ALA A 88 5.96 0.63 -10.41
N LYS A 89 6.60 1.80 -10.35
CA LYS A 89 7.99 1.95 -9.92
C LYS A 89 8.09 3.04 -8.86
N PHE A 90 8.87 2.78 -7.83
CA PHE A 90 9.29 3.79 -6.87
C PHE A 90 10.77 3.60 -6.49
N GLY A 91 11.60 4.61 -6.78
CA GLY A 91 13.04 4.47 -6.64
C GLY A 91 13.59 3.31 -7.48
N GLY A 92 14.33 2.41 -6.85
CA GLY A 92 14.83 1.18 -7.50
C GLY A 92 13.86 -0.01 -7.45
N ALA A 93 12.74 0.09 -6.76
CA ALA A 93 11.76 -0.99 -6.69
C ALA A 93 10.74 -0.89 -7.82
N ARG A 94 10.47 -2.03 -8.44
CA ARG A 94 9.45 -2.22 -9.48
C ARG A 94 8.47 -3.27 -8.99
N VAL A 95 7.19 -2.99 -9.06
CA VAL A 95 6.12 -3.88 -8.60
C VAL A 95 5.19 -4.20 -9.76
N TYR A 96 4.86 -5.46 -9.88
CA TYR A 96 3.86 -5.97 -10.82
C TYR A 96 2.75 -6.64 -10.03
N LEU A 97 1.52 -6.24 -10.29
CA LEU A 97 0.30 -6.76 -9.69
C LEU A 97 -0.57 -7.35 -10.80
N GLN A 98 -1.07 -8.57 -10.60
CA GLN A 98 -1.94 -9.26 -11.55
C GLN A 98 -3.13 -9.86 -10.80
N PRO A 99 -4.36 -9.68 -11.30
CA PRO A 99 -5.53 -10.33 -10.71
C PRO A 99 -5.39 -11.85 -10.80
N ALA A 100 -5.93 -12.55 -9.82
CA ALA A 100 -5.91 -14.00 -9.75
C ALA A 100 -7.32 -14.57 -9.54
N SER A 101 -7.49 -15.84 -9.87
CA SER A 101 -8.75 -16.56 -9.66
C SER A 101 -9.07 -16.64 -8.16
N HIS A 102 -10.36 -16.69 -7.85
CA HIS A 102 -10.82 -16.87 -6.48
C HIS A 102 -10.22 -18.12 -5.83
N GLY A 103 -9.76 -17.99 -4.59
CA GLY A 103 -9.09 -19.06 -3.85
C GLY A 103 -7.57 -19.13 -4.03
N THR A 104 -6.97 -18.28 -4.89
CA THR A 104 -5.50 -18.23 -5.05
C THR A 104 -4.80 -17.65 -3.81
N GLY A 105 -5.46 -16.73 -3.11
CA GLY A 105 -4.90 -15.99 -1.99
C GLY A 105 -3.89 -14.92 -2.42
N VAL A 106 -3.28 -14.25 -1.44
CA VAL A 106 -2.30 -13.19 -1.69
C VAL A 106 -0.91 -13.81 -1.88
N LYS A 107 -0.45 -13.91 -3.13
CA LYS A 107 0.91 -14.36 -3.47
C LYS A 107 1.83 -13.15 -3.70
N ALA A 108 2.43 -12.65 -2.63
CA ALA A 108 3.27 -11.44 -2.63
C ALA A 108 4.42 -11.55 -1.64
N GLY A 109 5.48 -10.77 -1.85
CA GLY A 109 6.54 -10.57 -0.86
C GLY A 109 6.01 -9.85 0.39
N GLY A 110 6.63 -10.05 1.56
CA GLY A 110 6.11 -9.60 2.85
C GLY A 110 5.68 -8.13 2.93
N ALA A 111 6.50 -7.21 2.41
CA ALA A 111 6.15 -5.78 2.40
C ALA A 111 4.95 -5.46 1.49
N MET A 112 4.87 -6.12 0.33
CA MET A 112 3.74 -5.99 -0.60
C MET A 112 2.48 -6.63 -0.03
N ARG A 113 2.61 -7.83 0.57
CA ARG A 113 1.51 -8.55 1.22
C ARG A 113 0.84 -7.70 2.28
N ALA A 114 1.61 -7.04 3.15
CA ALA A 114 1.08 -6.16 4.18
C ALA A 114 0.18 -5.05 3.58
N VAL A 115 0.57 -4.45 2.46
CA VAL A 115 -0.23 -3.42 1.77
C VAL A 115 -1.51 -4.01 1.17
N LEU A 116 -1.38 -5.14 0.44
CA LEU A 116 -2.49 -5.78 -0.29
C LEU A 116 -3.56 -6.29 0.67
N GLU A 117 -3.18 -6.97 1.74
CA GLU A 117 -4.11 -7.44 2.78
C GLU A 117 -4.77 -6.28 3.52
N SER A 118 -4.03 -5.20 3.85
CA SER A 118 -4.62 -4.01 4.48
C SER A 118 -5.59 -3.27 3.55
N ALA A 119 -5.41 -3.37 2.23
CA ALA A 119 -6.36 -2.85 1.24
C ALA A 119 -7.60 -3.73 1.05
N GLY A 120 -7.59 -4.97 1.56
CA GLY A 120 -8.69 -5.93 1.42
C GLY A 120 -8.63 -6.75 0.13
N VAL A 121 -7.47 -6.84 -0.49
CA VAL A 121 -7.27 -7.73 -1.65
C VAL A 121 -7.09 -9.16 -1.15
N THR A 122 -7.89 -10.10 -1.65
CA THR A 122 -7.85 -11.52 -1.24
C THR A 122 -7.14 -12.41 -2.25
N ASP A 123 -7.24 -12.09 -3.54
CA ASP A 123 -6.72 -12.95 -4.62
C ASP A 123 -5.88 -12.14 -5.60
N ILE A 124 -4.55 -12.33 -5.54
CA ILE A 124 -3.60 -11.57 -6.35
C ILE A 124 -2.27 -12.31 -6.52
N LEU A 125 -1.69 -12.18 -7.71
CA LEU A 125 -0.30 -12.50 -7.98
C LEU A 125 0.51 -11.22 -8.03
N ALA A 126 1.52 -11.10 -7.17
CA ALA A 126 2.34 -9.92 -7.11
C ALA A 126 3.82 -10.28 -7.07
N LYS A 127 4.62 -9.56 -7.85
CA LYS A 127 6.07 -9.75 -7.91
C LYS A 127 6.79 -8.43 -7.85
N SER A 128 7.89 -8.40 -7.10
CA SER A 128 8.82 -7.27 -7.07
C SER A 128 10.09 -7.59 -7.83
N LYS A 129 10.65 -6.57 -8.49
CA LYS A 129 11.94 -6.62 -9.16
C LYS A 129 12.78 -5.40 -8.76
N GLY A 130 14.10 -5.54 -8.80
CA GLY A 130 15.04 -4.48 -8.44
C GLY A 130 15.26 -4.40 -6.92
N SER A 131 15.00 -3.26 -6.31
CA SER A 131 15.25 -3.06 -4.88
C SER A 131 14.32 -3.87 -4.00
N SER A 132 14.87 -4.57 -3.02
CA SER A 132 14.14 -5.29 -1.97
C SER A 132 13.86 -4.42 -0.72
N ASN A 133 14.21 -3.14 -0.75
CA ASN A 133 13.98 -2.24 0.38
C ASN A 133 12.48 -2.11 0.68
N PRO A 134 12.03 -2.45 1.91
CA PRO A 134 10.62 -2.40 2.28
C PRO A 134 9.96 -1.03 2.06
N HIS A 135 10.68 0.06 2.30
CA HIS A 135 10.18 1.42 2.07
C HIS A 135 9.83 1.67 0.61
N ASN A 136 10.68 1.22 -0.31
CA ASN A 136 10.43 1.40 -1.74
C ASN A 136 9.31 0.47 -2.22
N LEU A 137 9.27 -0.77 -1.72
CA LEU A 137 8.24 -1.74 -2.08
C LEU A 137 6.84 -1.29 -1.64
N VAL A 138 6.68 -0.81 -0.39
CA VAL A 138 5.40 -0.29 0.10
C VAL A 138 4.93 0.88 -0.76
N LYS A 139 5.82 1.85 -1.04
CA LYS A 139 5.47 3.01 -1.86
C LYS A 139 5.12 2.64 -3.30
N ALA A 140 5.87 1.73 -3.91
CA ALA A 140 5.60 1.25 -5.26
C ALA A 140 4.27 0.48 -5.34
N THR A 141 3.97 -0.36 -4.33
CA THR A 141 2.69 -1.09 -4.27
C THR A 141 1.50 -0.15 -4.12
N ILE A 142 1.61 0.86 -3.25
CA ILE A 142 0.56 1.87 -3.06
C ILE A 142 0.40 2.74 -4.32
N ALA A 143 1.49 3.07 -5.02
CA ALA A 143 1.43 3.75 -6.30
C ALA A 143 0.68 2.90 -7.36
N ALA A 144 1.03 1.61 -7.47
CA ALA A 144 0.34 0.68 -8.37
C ALA A 144 -1.17 0.62 -8.10
N LEU A 145 -1.55 0.44 -6.82
CA LEU A 145 -2.96 0.40 -6.42
C LEU A 145 -3.71 1.72 -6.71
N GLY A 146 -3.04 2.87 -6.50
CA GLY A 146 -3.62 4.19 -6.75
C GLY A 146 -3.76 4.57 -8.23
N GLU A 147 -3.04 3.90 -9.12
CA GLU A 147 -3.14 4.06 -10.58
C GLU A 147 -4.20 3.14 -11.21
N MET A 148 -4.69 2.14 -10.47
CA MET A 148 -5.75 1.26 -10.95
C MET A 148 -7.05 2.01 -11.20
N ARG A 149 -7.76 1.58 -12.24
CA ARG A 149 -9.05 2.15 -12.67
C ARG A 149 -10.12 1.07 -12.61
N ASP A 150 -11.26 1.41 -12.01
CA ASP A 150 -12.43 0.54 -12.07
C ASP A 150 -13.15 0.67 -13.41
N ALA A 151 -13.97 -0.32 -13.74
CA ALA A 151 -14.71 -0.34 -15.00
C ALA A 151 -15.66 0.85 -15.14
N ARG A 152 -16.20 1.38 -14.02
CA ARG A 152 -17.08 2.56 -14.02
C ARG A 152 -16.33 3.81 -14.46
N THR A 153 -15.15 4.03 -13.90
CA THR A 153 -14.28 5.15 -14.28
C THR A 153 -13.88 5.05 -15.77
N VAL A 154 -13.59 3.84 -16.26
CA VAL A 154 -13.28 3.62 -17.67
C VAL A 154 -14.48 3.92 -18.56
N ALA A 155 -15.68 3.44 -18.20
CA ALA A 155 -16.92 3.70 -18.92
C ALA A 155 -17.21 5.21 -19.02
N GLN A 156 -17.13 5.92 -17.90
CA GLN A 156 -17.33 7.37 -17.86
C GLN A 156 -16.33 8.12 -18.73
N ASN A 157 -15.04 7.77 -18.67
CA ASN A 157 -13.98 8.43 -19.43
C ASN A 157 -14.12 8.21 -20.96
N ARG A 158 -14.68 7.06 -21.35
CA ARG A 158 -14.92 6.71 -22.76
C ARG A 158 -16.32 7.11 -23.25
N GLY A 159 -17.23 7.49 -22.37
CA GLY A 159 -18.63 7.80 -22.71
C GLY A 159 -19.43 6.59 -23.21
N VAL A 160 -19.08 5.37 -22.76
CA VAL A 160 -19.74 4.11 -23.17
C VAL A 160 -20.40 3.42 -21.99
N SER A 161 -21.28 2.46 -22.27
CA SER A 161 -21.92 1.67 -21.23
C SER A 161 -20.97 0.70 -20.56
N LEU A 162 -21.26 0.29 -19.31
CA LEU A 162 -20.46 -0.73 -18.61
C LEU A 162 -20.41 -2.06 -19.37
N SER A 163 -21.51 -2.45 -20.02
CA SER A 163 -21.56 -3.67 -20.85
C SER A 163 -20.55 -3.62 -21.98
N THR A 164 -20.39 -2.48 -22.64
CA THR A 164 -19.40 -2.28 -23.71
C THR A 164 -17.97 -2.37 -23.18
N VAL A 165 -17.72 -1.97 -21.92
CA VAL A 165 -16.36 -2.09 -21.33
C VAL A 165 -15.96 -3.54 -21.11
N PHE A 166 -16.93 -4.44 -20.80
CA PHE A 166 -16.67 -5.85 -20.55
C PHE A 166 -16.74 -6.74 -21.79
N ASN A 167 -17.58 -6.39 -22.75
CA ASN A 167 -17.89 -7.26 -23.91
C ASN A 167 -17.28 -6.76 -25.23
N GLY A 168 -16.72 -5.56 -25.25
CA GLY A 168 -16.16 -4.92 -26.46
C GLY A 168 -17.21 -4.12 -27.23
#